data_5df03bf5f3e75c4acdd72f41cce9cd26
#
_entry.id   5df03bf5f3e75c4acdd72f41cce9cd26
#
_cell.length_a   1.000
_cell.length_b   1.000
_cell.length_c   1.000
_cell.angle_alpha   90.00
_cell.angle_beta   90.00
_cell.angle_gamma   90.00
#
_symmetry.space_group_name_H-M   'P 1'
#
loop_
_entity.id
_entity.type
_entity.pdbx_description
1 polymer ?
#
loop_
_entity_poly.entity_id
_entity_poly.type
_entity_poly.pdbx_seq_one_letter_code
_entity_poly.pdbx_strand_id
1 'polypeptide(L)'
;NSIRRDRAAKIVAEFFGTMRYENTDYRNGYKTWSAWDGDGREWKFQKDVSILGSDNEKCELVTPILTYRDMETLQELLRKLRRAGAKSDATRGCGVHIHIGAKGHTPQTMRNLANIMASHENLLADALDLDRGRMNRYCRTVAPNFLTKLNKVKPKSMSEFADIWYNENGASYGRS
;
A
#
# COMPACT_ATOMS: atom_id res chain seq x y z
N ASN A 1 -15.04 11.45 -13.81
CA ASN A 1 -14.35 10.64 -14.81
C ASN A 1 -13.01 10.20 -14.26
N SER A 2 -12.71 8.90 -14.28
CA SER A 2 -11.42 8.35 -13.93
C SER A 2 -10.55 8.24 -15.18
N ILE A 3 -9.24 8.20 -15.01
CA ILE A 3 -8.30 8.03 -16.13
C ILE A 3 -7.96 6.56 -16.32
N ARG A 4 -7.69 6.18 -17.57
CA ARG A 4 -7.23 4.83 -17.92
C ARG A 4 -5.77 4.64 -17.50
N ARG A 5 -5.37 3.39 -17.23
CA ARG A 5 -4.01 3.04 -16.80
C ARG A 5 -2.93 3.48 -17.80
N ASP A 6 -3.17 3.31 -19.11
CA ASP A 6 -2.24 3.77 -20.18
C ASP A 6 -2.04 5.28 -20.15
N ARG A 7 -3.13 6.05 -19.98
CA ARG A 7 -3.07 7.50 -19.86
C ARG A 7 -2.35 7.94 -18.58
N ALA A 8 -2.56 7.25 -17.46
CA ALA A 8 -1.87 7.54 -16.22
C ALA A 8 -0.37 7.30 -16.34
N ALA A 9 0.06 6.18 -16.93
CA ALA A 9 1.46 5.89 -17.19
C ALA A 9 2.11 6.94 -18.10
N LYS A 10 1.41 7.36 -19.16
CA LYS A 10 1.87 8.44 -20.05
C LYS A 10 2.10 9.75 -19.28
N ILE A 11 1.16 10.15 -18.43
CA ILE A 11 1.28 11.37 -17.60
C ILE A 11 2.50 11.31 -16.68
N VAL A 12 2.81 10.14 -16.12
CA VAL A 12 3.98 9.95 -15.26
C VAL A 12 5.28 10.06 -16.07
N ALA A 13 5.33 9.42 -17.22
CA ALA A 13 6.49 9.53 -18.13
C ALA A 13 6.74 10.99 -18.59
N GLU A 14 5.68 11.73 -18.90
CA GLU A 14 5.75 13.17 -19.23
C GLU A 14 6.16 14.01 -18.02
N PHE A 15 5.68 13.66 -16.80
CA PHE A 15 6.04 14.38 -15.58
C PHE A 15 7.53 14.29 -15.28
N PHE A 16 8.12 13.12 -15.48
CA PHE A 16 9.55 12.91 -15.28
C PHE A 16 10.41 13.25 -16.50
N GLY A 17 9.79 13.66 -17.61
CA GLY A 17 10.50 14.03 -18.84
C GLY A 17 11.13 12.86 -19.59
N THR A 18 10.86 11.62 -19.18
CA THR A 18 11.46 10.42 -19.79
C THR A 18 10.74 9.99 -21.06
N MET A 19 9.48 10.35 -21.19
CA MET A 19 8.56 9.92 -22.26
C MET A 19 8.46 8.39 -22.39
N ARG A 20 9.02 7.64 -21.43
CA ARG A 20 9.08 6.19 -21.44
C ARG A 20 7.92 5.59 -20.66
N TYR A 21 6.97 4.99 -21.37
CA TYR A 21 5.87 4.18 -20.79
C TYR A 21 5.51 3.06 -21.75
N GLU A 22 5.10 1.93 -21.21
CA GLU A 22 4.74 0.77 -22.03
C GLU A 22 3.75 -0.16 -21.30
N ASN A 23 3.09 -1.03 -22.06
CA ASN A 23 2.32 -2.14 -21.49
C ASN A 23 3.27 -3.22 -21.01
N THR A 24 3.24 -3.53 -19.70
CA THR A 24 4.07 -4.57 -19.07
C THR A 24 3.23 -5.73 -18.53
N ASP A 25 2.01 -5.90 -19.03
CA ASP A 25 1.06 -6.93 -18.59
C ASP A 25 1.62 -8.36 -18.73
N TYR A 26 2.48 -8.59 -19.71
CA TYR A 26 3.18 -9.87 -19.93
C TYR A 26 4.01 -10.34 -18.73
N ARG A 27 4.31 -9.45 -17.77
CA ARG A 27 5.11 -9.78 -16.58
C ARG A 27 4.26 -10.35 -15.44
N ASN A 28 2.99 -9.98 -15.32
CA ASN A 28 2.19 -10.30 -14.13
C ASN A 28 0.69 -10.55 -14.36
N GLY A 29 0.17 -10.34 -15.58
CA GLY A 29 -1.25 -10.55 -15.90
C GLY A 29 -2.25 -9.60 -15.25
N TYR A 30 -1.79 -8.49 -14.65
CA TYR A 30 -2.65 -7.48 -14.00
C TYR A 30 -3.02 -6.31 -14.91
N LYS A 31 -2.93 -6.48 -16.23
CA LYS A 31 -3.18 -5.42 -17.21
C LYS A 31 -2.38 -4.15 -16.90
N THR A 32 -1.10 -4.35 -16.59
CA THR A 32 -0.17 -3.35 -16.08
C THR A 32 0.35 -2.46 -17.21
N TRP A 33 0.37 -1.16 -16.93
CA TRP A 33 1.15 -0.18 -17.67
C TRP A 33 2.22 0.38 -16.75
N SER A 34 3.43 0.53 -17.26
CA SER A 34 4.56 1.06 -16.49
C SER A 34 5.08 2.35 -17.12
N ALA A 35 5.60 3.22 -16.27
CA ALA A 35 6.38 4.39 -16.64
C ALA A 35 7.67 4.41 -15.83
N TRP A 36 8.68 5.12 -16.32
CA TRP A 36 9.97 5.21 -15.64
C TRP A 36 10.30 6.67 -15.34
N ASP A 37 10.90 6.91 -14.17
CA ASP A 37 11.44 8.21 -13.80
C ASP A 37 12.87 8.40 -14.33
N GLY A 38 13.47 9.56 -14.04
CA GLY A 38 14.81 9.91 -14.48
C GLY A 38 15.92 9.02 -13.95
N ASP A 39 15.69 8.35 -12.81
CA ASP A 39 16.60 7.38 -12.19
C ASP A 39 16.40 5.96 -12.72
N GLY A 40 15.46 5.76 -13.64
CA GLY A 40 15.11 4.47 -14.20
C GLY A 40 14.25 3.61 -13.28
N ARG A 41 13.67 4.17 -12.22
CA ARG A 41 12.77 3.46 -11.31
C ARG A 41 11.41 3.30 -11.95
N GLU A 42 10.80 2.11 -11.82
CA GLU A 42 9.54 1.74 -12.45
C GLU A 42 8.33 2.13 -11.60
N TRP A 43 7.39 2.87 -12.17
CA TRP A 43 6.09 3.24 -11.64
C TRP A 43 5.02 2.44 -12.36
N LYS A 44 4.22 1.64 -11.64
CA LYS A 44 3.25 0.71 -12.24
C LYS A 44 1.83 1.16 -12.00
N PHE A 45 1.00 0.97 -13.01
CA PHE A 45 -0.44 1.15 -12.97
C PHE A 45 -1.10 -0.19 -13.23
N GLN A 46 -1.54 -0.85 -12.15
CA GLN A 46 -2.08 -2.20 -12.19
C GLN A 46 -3.60 -2.19 -12.05
N LYS A 47 -4.24 -3.26 -12.51
CA LYS A 47 -5.66 -3.49 -12.21
C LYS A 47 -5.78 -3.97 -10.77
N ASP A 48 -6.56 -3.27 -9.97
CA ASP A 48 -7.02 -3.73 -8.66
C ASP A 48 -8.50 -4.13 -8.76
N VAL A 49 -8.77 -5.41 -8.54
CA VAL A 49 -10.12 -5.97 -8.64
C VAL A 49 -11.04 -5.50 -7.51
N SER A 50 -10.50 -5.05 -6.39
CA SER A 50 -11.25 -4.56 -5.24
C SER A 50 -11.88 -3.18 -5.49
N ILE A 51 -11.35 -2.40 -6.45
CA ILE A 51 -11.87 -1.09 -6.80
C ILE A 51 -13.14 -1.24 -7.64
N LEU A 52 -14.19 -0.50 -7.28
CA LEU A 52 -15.45 -0.47 -8.03
C LEU A 52 -15.32 0.46 -9.25
N GLY A 53 -15.81 0.00 -10.39
CA GLY A 53 -15.78 0.75 -11.66
C GLY A 53 -15.59 -0.14 -12.88
N SER A 54 -15.42 0.48 -14.04
CA SER A 54 -15.13 -0.25 -15.28
C SER A 54 -13.71 -0.84 -15.23
N ASP A 55 -13.48 -1.90 -15.99
CA ASP A 55 -12.21 -2.63 -16.00
C ASP A 55 -10.99 -1.73 -16.30
N ASN A 56 -11.16 -0.75 -17.17
CA ASN A 56 -10.09 0.17 -17.54
C ASN A 56 -9.83 1.27 -16.51
N GLU A 57 -10.77 1.50 -15.57
CA GLU A 57 -10.69 2.54 -14.55
C GLU A 57 -10.19 2.01 -13.20
N LYS A 58 -10.25 0.70 -12.98
CA LYS A 58 -9.70 0.03 -11.80
C LYS A 58 -8.18 0.11 -11.85
N CYS A 59 -7.61 1.01 -11.08
CA CYS A 59 -6.19 1.32 -11.18
C CYS A 59 -5.58 1.53 -9.81
N GLU A 60 -4.59 0.74 -9.48
CA GLU A 60 -3.67 0.94 -8.38
C GLU A 60 -2.36 1.53 -8.94
N LEU A 61 -1.89 2.62 -8.36
CA LEU A 61 -0.55 3.14 -8.60
C LEU A 61 0.40 2.47 -7.61
N VAL A 62 1.33 1.68 -8.12
CA VAL A 62 2.43 1.09 -7.33
C VAL A 62 3.70 1.89 -7.61
N THR A 63 4.21 2.55 -6.58
CA THR A 63 5.44 3.33 -6.67
C THR A 63 6.67 2.43 -6.61
N PRO A 64 7.83 2.86 -7.11
CA PRO A 64 9.10 2.25 -6.73
C PRO A 64 9.35 2.43 -5.22
N ILE A 65 10.46 1.88 -4.72
CA ILE A 65 10.90 2.18 -3.35
C ILE A 65 11.25 3.66 -3.27
N LEU A 66 10.53 4.36 -2.40
CA LEU A 66 10.69 5.79 -2.18
C LEU A 66 11.42 6.06 -0.86
N THR A 67 12.07 7.22 -0.80
CA THR A 67 12.65 7.79 0.42
C THR A 67 11.88 9.04 0.81
N TYR A 68 12.19 9.61 1.98
CA TYR A 68 11.57 10.87 2.41
C TYR A 68 11.80 12.01 1.40
N ARG A 69 12.93 12.01 0.69
CA ARG A 69 13.26 13.03 -0.33
C ARG A 69 12.33 12.99 -1.54
N ASP A 70 11.71 11.84 -1.80
CA ASP A 70 10.78 11.66 -2.93
C ASP A 70 9.36 12.19 -2.61
N MET A 71 9.07 12.57 -1.35
CA MET A 71 7.70 12.87 -0.93
C MET A 71 7.11 14.11 -1.62
N GLU A 72 7.91 15.15 -1.84
CA GLU A 72 7.45 16.35 -2.55
C GLU A 72 7.10 16.02 -4.01
N THR A 73 8.00 15.32 -4.70
CA THR A 73 7.80 14.84 -6.07
C THR A 73 6.57 13.94 -6.18
N LEU A 74 6.37 13.02 -5.22
CA LEU A 74 5.18 12.17 -5.17
C LEU A 74 3.90 13.01 -5.05
N GLN A 75 3.89 14.00 -4.16
CA GLN A 75 2.72 14.87 -3.97
C GLN A 75 2.39 15.67 -5.25
N GLU A 76 3.40 16.22 -5.93
CA GLU A 76 3.21 16.93 -7.18
C GLU A 76 2.66 16.02 -8.29
N LEU A 77 3.22 14.82 -8.41
CA LEU A 77 2.74 13.80 -9.35
C LEU A 77 1.27 13.44 -9.08
N LEU A 78 0.91 13.20 -7.81
CA LEU A 78 -0.47 12.88 -7.44
C LEU A 78 -1.43 14.04 -7.75
N ARG A 79 -1.01 15.28 -7.52
CA ARG A 79 -1.81 16.47 -7.90
C ARG A 79 -1.99 16.54 -9.43
N LYS A 80 -0.96 16.23 -10.22
CA LYS A 80 -1.04 16.19 -11.69
C LYS A 80 -1.98 15.10 -12.16
N LEU A 81 -1.88 13.89 -11.62
CA LEU A 81 -2.81 12.79 -11.93
C LEU A 81 -4.26 13.15 -11.55
N ARG A 82 -4.48 13.78 -10.41
CA ARG A 82 -5.81 14.21 -9.97
C ARG A 82 -6.41 15.27 -10.90
N ARG A 83 -5.62 16.25 -11.35
CA ARG A 83 -6.05 17.25 -12.34
C ARG A 83 -6.40 16.62 -13.69
N ALA A 84 -5.75 15.51 -14.05
CA ALA A 84 -6.03 14.76 -15.27
C ALA A 84 -7.27 13.85 -15.15
N GLY A 85 -7.92 13.80 -13.96
CA GLY A 85 -9.16 13.07 -13.72
C GLY A 85 -9.00 11.79 -12.89
N ALA A 86 -7.82 11.50 -12.34
CA ALA A 86 -7.67 10.41 -11.38
C ALA A 86 -8.47 10.71 -10.11
N LYS A 87 -9.12 9.69 -9.56
CA LYS A 87 -9.89 9.78 -8.33
C LYS A 87 -9.41 8.73 -7.35
N SER A 88 -9.34 9.09 -6.08
CA SER A 88 -9.20 8.17 -4.96
C SER A 88 -10.42 8.37 -4.07
N ASP A 89 -11.27 7.35 -3.99
CA ASP A 89 -12.56 7.41 -3.33
C ASP A 89 -12.73 6.13 -2.49
N ALA A 90 -12.82 6.30 -1.18
CA ALA A 90 -12.98 5.20 -0.24
C ALA A 90 -14.26 4.40 -0.50
N THR A 91 -15.36 5.07 -0.91
CA THR A 91 -16.64 4.41 -1.22
C THR A 91 -16.55 3.50 -2.43
N ARG A 92 -15.56 3.71 -3.30
CA ARG A 92 -15.28 2.88 -4.48
C ARG A 92 -14.21 1.81 -4.22
N GLY A 93 -13.78 1.64 -2.99
CA GLY A 93 -12.76 0.65 -2.62
C GLY A 93 -11.32 1.14 -2.73
N CYS A 94 -11.08 2.41 -3.05
CA CYS A 94 -9.72 2.94 -3.08
C CYS A 94 -9.12 3.02 -1.67
N GLY A 95 -7.85 2.69 -1.53
CA GLY A 95 -7.09 2.78 -0.29
C GLY A 95 -5.65 3.20 -0.55
N VAL A 96 -4.91 3.48 0.51
CA VAL A 96 -3.47 3.71 0.48
C VAL A 96 -2.78 2.61 1.25
N HIS A 97 -1.82 1.94 0.61
CA HIS A 97 -0.98 0.92 1.22
C HIS A 97 0.44 1.47 1.34
N ILE A 98 1.03 1.35 2.53
CA ILE A 98 2.42 1.75 2.77
C ILE A 98 3.19 0.51 3.19
N HIS A 99 4.13 0.09 2.34
CA HIS A 99 5.01 -1.03 2.60
C HIS A 99 6.36 -0.53 3.11
N ILE A 100 6.76 -0.98 4.29
CA ILE A 100 8.04 -0.62 4.90
C ILE A 100 8.90 -1.89 4.99
N GLY A 101 10.16 -1.78 4.55
CA GLY A 101 11.09 -2.91 4.59
C GLY A 101 11.37 -3.36 6.01
N ALA A 102 11.27 -4.67 6.25
CA ALA A 102 11.49 -5.27 7.58
C ALA A 102 12.90 -5.84 7.78
N LYS A 103 13.84 -5.60 6.83
CA LYS A 103 15.23 -6.09 6.93
C LYS A 103 15.90 -5.51 8.18
N GLY A 104 16.48 -6.39 9.00
CA GLY A 104 17.16 -5.99 10.23
C GLY A 104 16.29 -5.95 11.48
N HIS A 105 14.97 -6.15 11.35
CA HIS A 105 14.11 -6.32 12.52
C HIS A 105 14.38 -7.65 13.23
N THR A 106 14.38 -7.59 14.56
CA THR A 106 14.39 -8.75 15.45
C THR A 106 13.00 -9.02 15.99
N PRO A 107 12.70 -10.20 16.58
CA PRO A 107 11.41 -10.44 17.22
C PRO A 107 11.06 -9.40 18.29
N GLN A 108 12.08 -8.89 18.99
CA GLN A 108 11.90 -7.84 19.99
C GLN A 108 11.49 -6.51 19.33
N THR A 109 12.18 -6.09 18.26
CA THR A 109 11.84 -4.83 17.57
C THR A 109 10.48 -4.91 16.90
N MET A 110 10.09 -6.07 16.35
CA MET A 110 8.75 -6.30 15.81
C MET A 110 7.67 -6.24 16.90
N ARG A 111 7.95 -6.81 18.08
CA ARG A 111 7.05 -6.70 19.23
C ARG A 111 6.89 -5.24 19.68
N ASN A 112 7.97 -4.49 19.76
CA ASN A 112 7.93 -3.07 20.09
C ASN A 112 7.12 -2.28 19.07
N LEU A 113 7.32 -2.53 17.77
CA LEU A 113 6.57 -1.92 16.70
C LEU A 113 5.07 -2.21 16.84
N ALA A 114 4.69 -3.48 17.08
CA ALA A 114 3.29 -3.84 17.26
C ALA A 114 2.64 -3.09 18.45
N ASN A 115 3.35 -2.94 19.56
CA ASN A 115 2.85 -2.18 20.72
C ASN A 115 2.75 -0.68 20.43
N ILE A 116 3.74 -0.09 19.76
CA ILE A 116 3.71 1.33 19.37
C ILE A 116 2.55 1.59 18.42
N MET A 117 2.38 0.76 17.40
CA MET A 117 1.26 0.90 16.46
C MET A 117 -0.07 0.79 17.20
N ALA A 118 -0.28 -0.24 17.99
CA ALA A 118 -1.52 -0.43 18.73
C ALA A 118 -1.87 0.74 19.67
N SER A 119 -0.85 1.38 20.27
CA SER A 119 -1.09 2.54 21.16
C SER A 119 -1.45 3.82 20.41
N HIS A 120 -1.19 3.88 19.07
CA HIS A 120 -1.41 5.08 18.25
C HIS A 120 -2.46 4.90 17.16
N GLU A 121 -3.01 3.71 16.96
CA GLU A 121 -3.95 3.40 15.86
C GLU A 121 -5.16 4.33 15.85
N ASN A 122 -5.77 4.58 17.00
CA ASN A 122 -6.94 5.46 17.07
C ASN A 122 -6.57 6.91 16.73
N LEU A 123 -5.43 7.38 17.24
CA LEU A 123 -4.94 8.72 16.92
C LEU A 123 -4.66 8.88 15.41
N LEU A 124 -4.04 7.86 14.80
CA LEU A 124 -3.78 7.85 13.36
C LEU A 124 -5.08 7.79 12.55
N ALA A 125 -6.04 6.97 12.99
CA ALA A 125 -7.35 6.86 12.34
C ALA A 125 -8.09 8.20 12.35
N ASP A 126 -8.11 8.88 13.49
CA ASP A 126 -8.77 10.17 13.63
C ASP A 126 -8.01 11.28 12.86
N ALA A 127 -6.68 11.31 12.94
CA ALA A 127 -5.86 12.31 12.22
C ALA A 127 -5.93 12.19 10.70
N LEU A 128 -6.14 10.98 10.18
CA LEU A 128 -6.26 10.68 8.76
C LEU A 128 -7.71 10.63 8.27
N ASP A 129 -8.68 10.88 9.13
CA ASP A 129 -10.12 10.81 8.85
C ASP A 129 -10.51 9.49 8.15
N LEU A 130 -10.06 8.36 8.73
CA LEU A 130 -10.28 7.05 8.13
C LEU A 130 -11.74 6.63 8.22
N ASP A 131 -12.28 6.14 7.09
CA ASP A 131 -13.63 5.59 7.04
C ASP A 131 -13.77 4.39 7.99
N ARG A 132 -14.70 4.47 8.94
CA ARG A 132 -14.91 3.44 9.96
C ARG A 132 -15.40 2.10 9.38
N GLY A 133 -16.15 2.13 8.27
CA GLY A 133 -16.57 0.90 7.58
C GLY A 133 -15.35 0.16 6.99
N ARG A 134 -14.39 0.90 6.48
CA ARG A 134 -13.12 0.33 5.98
C ARG A 134 -12.25 -0.20 7.12
N MET A 135 -12.18 0.51 8.24
CA MET A 135 -11.43 0.04 9.41
C MET A 135 -11.91 -1.33 9.90
N ASN A 136 -13.20 -1.57 9.88
CA ASN A 136 -13.78 -2.85 10.31
C ASN A 136 -13.51 -4.00 9.30
N ARG A 137 -13.22 -3.69 8.04
CA ARG A 137 -13.10 -4.70 6.98
C ARG A 137 -11.68 -4.87 6.46
N TYR A 138 -10.99 -3.79 6.15
CA TYR A 138 -9.69 -3.81 5.45
C TYR A 138 -8.52 -3.30 6.29
N CYS A 139 -8.77 -2.41 7.24
CA CYS A 139 -7.73 -1.73 8.03
C CYS A 139 -7.95 -1.99 9.52
N ARG A 140 -8.16 -3.26 9.90
CA ARG A 140 -8.41 -3.62 11.29
C ARG A 140 -7.23 -3.22 12.17
N THR A 141 -7.54 -2.73 13.35
CA THR A 141 -6.57 -2.48 14.41
C THR A 141 -5.93 -3.77 14.88
N VAL A 142 -4.79 -3.66 15.54
CA VAL A 142 -4.09 -4.81 16.14
C VAL A 142 -4.98 -5.47 17.19
N ALA A 143 -5.19 -6.78 17.07
CA ALA A 143 -6.06 -7.51 17.99
C ALA A 143 -5.50 -7.53 19.42
N PRO A 144 -6.30 -7.19 20.45
CA PRO A 144 -5.85 -7.20 21.86
C PRO A 144 -5.28 -8.54 22.30
N ASN A 145 -5.88 -9.66 21.87
CA ASN A 145 -5.42 -11.01 22.18
C ASN A 145 -4.02 -11.27 21.62
N PHE A 146 -3.76 -10.79 20.40
CA PHE A 146 -2.42 -10.88 19.80
C PHE A 146 -1.40 -10.14 20.67
N LEU A 147 -1.66 -8.90 21.06
CA LEU A 147 -0.74 -8.11 21.90
C LEU A 147 -0.51 -8.79 23.26
N THR A 148 -1.57 -9.27 23.90
CA THR A 148 -1.47 -9.97 25.18
C THR A 148 -0.55 -11.18 25.06
N LYS A 149 -0.77 -12.02 24.05
CA LYS A 149 0.06 -13.21 23.82
C LYS A 149 1.49 -12.86 23.44
N LEU A 150 1.66 -11.89 22.54
CA LEU A 150 2.97 -11.42 22.10
C LEU A 150 3.82 -10.90 23.25
N ASN A 151 3.21 -10.14 24.17
CA ASN A 151 3.88 -9.58 25.35
C ASN A 151 4.14 -10.63 26.45
N LYS A 152 3.28 -11.65 26.55
CA LYS A 152 3.48 -12.78 27.48
C LYS A 152 4.59 -13.71 27.01
N VAL A 153 4.55 -14.14 25.75
CA VAL A 153 5.49 -15.12 25.17
C VAL A 153 6.87 -14.52 24.94
N LYS A 154 6.95 -13.27 24.45
CA LYS A 154 8.20 -12.58 24.11
C LYS A 154 9.06 -13.42 23.15
N PRO A 155 8.59 -13.66 21.90
CA PRO A 155 9.21 -14.59 20.97
C PRO A 155 10.71 -14.31 20.79
N LYS A 156 11.49 -15.39 20.63
CA LYS A 156 12.95 -15.34 20.47
C LYS A 156 13.37 -15.49 19.00
N SER A 157 12.47 -15.96 18.14
CA SER A 157 12.70 -16.10 16.69
C SER A 157 11.61 -15.43 15.89
N MET A 158 11.89 -15.10 14.63
CA MET A 158 10.90 -14.55 13.71
C MET A 158 9.80 -15.59 13.38
N SER A 159 10.14 -16.89 13.42
CA SER A 159 9.14 -17.95 13.26
C SER A 159 8.13 -17.95 14.40
N GLU A 160 8.57 -17.89 15.65
CA GLU A 160 7.69 -17.79 16.82
C GLU A 160 6.83 -16.51 16.77
N PHE A 161 7.41 -15.38 16.31
CA PHE A 161 6.64 -14.15 16.12
C PHE A 161 5.53 -14.35 15.08
N ALA A 162 5.86 -14.94 13.93
CA ALA A 162 4.93 -15.23 12.86
C ALA A 162 3.82 -16.20 13.30
N ASP A 163 4.16 -17.23 14.06
CA ASP A 163 3.19 -18.18 14.58
C ASP A 163 2.16 -17.49 15.53
N ILE A 164 2.61 -16.58 16.38
CA ILE A 164 1.71 -15.77 17.20
C ILE A 164 0.85 -14.86 16.34
N TRP A 165 1.46 -14.19 15.36
CA TRP A 165 0.75 -13.27 14.45
C TRP A 165 -0.38 -13.95 13.71
N TYR A 166 -0.09 -15.08 13.05
CA TYR A 166 -1.08 -15.78 12.21
C TYR A 166 -2.16 -16.48 13.03
N ASN A 167 -1.85 -16.99 14.22
CA ASN A 167 -2.82 -17.69 15.04
C ASN A 167 -3.76 -16.75 15.80
N GLU A 168 -3.29 -15.58 16.24
CA GLU A 168 -4.06 -14.69 17.11
C GLU A 168 -4.78 -13.56 16.38
N ASN A 169 -4.29 -13.16 15.21
CA ASN A 169 -4.97 -12.13 14.41
C ASN A 169 -6.09 -12.70 13.51
N GLY A 170 -6.32 -14.01 13.52
CA GLY A 170 -7.31 -14.66 12.67
C GLY A 170 -7.01 -14.47 11.16
N ALA A 171 -5.77 -14.13 10.83
CA ALA A 171 -5.33 -13.98 9.45
C ALA A 171 -5.14 -15.37 8.85
N SER A 172 -6.17 -15.89 8.21
CA SER A 172 -6.10 -17.09 7.38
C SER A 172 -5.40 -16.77 6.04
N TYR A 173 -4.24 -16.13 6.09
CA TYR A 173 -3.39 -16.09 4.91
C TYR A 173 -2.58 -17.38 4.88
N GLY A 174 -2.92 -18.22 3.91
CA GLY A 174 -2.15 -19.43 3.66
C GLY A 174 -0.67 -19.07 3.57
N ARG A 175 0.17 -19.86 4.23
CA ARG A 175 1.61 -19.83 4.04
C ARG A 175 1.87 -20.22 2.58
N SER A 176 2.11 -19.25 1.73
CA SER A 176 2.65 -19.46 0.38
C SER A 176 4.13 -19.12 0.38
#